data_74fd1a21938a6f8406bf9b5a268f2a94
#
_entry.id   74fd1a21938a6f8406bf9b5a268f2a94
#
_cell.length_a   1.000
_cell.length_b   1.000
_cell.length_c   1.000
_cell.angle_alpha   90.00
_cell.angle_beta   90.00
_cell.angle_gamma   90.00
#
_symmetry.space_group_name_H-M   'P 1'
#
loop_
_entity.id
_entity.type
_entity.pdbx_description
1 polymer ?
#
loop_
_entity_poly.entity_id
_entity_poly.type
_entity_poly.pdbx_seq_one_letter_code
_entity_poly.pdbx_strand_id
1 'polypeptide(L)'
;MNPDPEWIVTRINGKISSVSADYSYLSRLLTRVPSEKINCICTERISTDELFSLSDAVRWEDLFLVGSKFQLQVWRALFDITHGSDAHPRVYSYSQFAESIGKGSGVRAVAHAIGLNPVPVIIPCHLIIPKEAAAKLHEIENENGLFRWKALYIVDRNIDYGEYSLGAPLKHLLIDLHLTR
;
A
#
# COMPACT_ATOMS: atom_id res chain seq x y z
N MET A 1 -19.92 -14.09 1.83
CA MET A 1 -19.25 -12.76 1.92
C MET A 1 -18.18 -12.87 2.98
N ASN A 2 -16.90 -12.70 2.64
CA ASN A 2 -15.91 -12.50 3.70
C ASN A 2 -16.27 -11.20 4.40
N PRO A 3 -16.32 -11.17 5.73
CA PRO A 3 -16.51 -9.90 6.44
C PRO A 3 -15.43 -8.92 6.01
N ASP A 4 -15.82 -7.65 5.87
CA ASP A 4 -14.87 -6.56 5.60
C ASP A 4 -13.76 -6.60 6.66
N PRO A 5 -12.49 -6.64 6.28
CA PRO A 5 -11.42 -6.79 7.26
C PRO A 5 -11.37 -5.60 8.22
N GLU A 6 -11.28 -5.88 9.51
CA GLU A 6 -10.94 -4.87 10.50
C GLU A 6 -9.43 -4.63 10.49
N TRP A 7 -9.05 -3.36 10.59
CA TRP A 7 -7.66 -2.93 10.60
C TRP A 7 -7.26 -2.41 11.97
N ILE A 8 -6.07 -2.76 12.40
CA ILE A 8 -5.46 -2.23 13.62
C ILE A 8 -4.48 -1.14 13.21
N VAL A 9 -4.79 0.10 13.53
CA VAL A 9 -3.89 1.24 13.37
C VAL A 9 -3.15 1.46 14.67
N THR A 10 -1.82 1.44 14.61
CA THR A 10 -0.96 1.74 15.75
C THR A 10 -0.34 3.12 15.59
N ARG A 11 -0.43 3.93 16.65
CA ARG A 11 0.25 5.23 16.72
C ARG A 11 1.33 5.20 17.79
N ILE A 12 2.49 5.74 17.44
CA ILE A 12 3.58 6.03 18.39
C ILE A 12 3.73 7.55 18.45
N ASN A 13 3.64 8.11 19.67
CA ASN A 13 3.71 9.56 19.90
C ASN A 13 2.71 10.35 19.02
N GLY A 14 1.51 9.83 18.84
CA GLY A 14 0.45 10.43 18.02
C GLY A 14 0.58 10.21 16.51
N LYS A 15 1.71 9.68 16.00
CA LYS A 15 1.93 9.44 14.58
C LYS A 15 1.64 8.00 14.19
N ILE A 16 1.07 7.76 13.01
CA ILE A 16 0.77 6.42 12.51
C ILE A 16 2.07 5.67 12.25
N SER A 17 2.21 4.51 12.85
CA SER A 17 3.42 3.69 12.79
C SER A 17 3.21 2.33 12.13
N SER A 18 2.01 1.77 12.24
CA SER A 18 1.63 0.57 11.51
C SER A 18 0.13 0.47 11.26
N VAL A 19 -0.21 -0.26 10.21
CA VAL A 19 -1.55 -0.72 9.87
C VAL A 19 -1.46 -2.22 9.62
N SER A 20 -2.29 -3.03 10.27
CA SER A 20 -2.25 -4.48 10.16
C SER A 20 -3.62 -5.11 10.42
N ALA A 21 -3.80 -6.35 9.98
CA ALA A 21 -5.00 -7.13 10.27
C ALA A 21 -4.97 -7.80 11.66
N ASP A 22 -3.80 -7.85 12.31
CA ASP A 22 -3.61 -8.46 13.63
C ASP A 22 -2.53 -7.73 14.46
N TYR A 23 -2.43 -8.09 15.75
CA TYR A 23 -1.46 -7.49 16.67
C TYR A 23 -0.03 -8.03 16.53
N SER A 24 0.24 -9.03 15.67
CA SER A 24 1.58 -9.61 15.54
C SER A 24 2.60 -8.60 15.03
N TYR A 25 2.16 -7.61 14.27
CA TYR A 25 3.03 -6.57 13.75
C TYR A 25 3.50 -5.61 14.85
N LEU A 26 2.67 -5.32 15.85
CA LEU A 26 3.04 -4.42 16.95
C LEU A 26 4.27 -4.92 17.71
N SER A 27 4.33 -6.21 18.03
CA SER A 27 5.48 -6.78 18.74
C SER A 27 6.77 -6.65 17.93
N ARG A 28 6.70 -6.90 16.61
CA ARG A 28 7.86 -6.73 15.70
C ARG A 28 8.27 -5.28 15.53
N LEU A 29 7.32 -4.35 15.54
CA LEU A 29 7.60 -2.92 15.48
C LEU A 29 8.37 -2.47 16.73
N LEU A 30 7.91 -2.87 17.91
CA LEU A 30 8.52 -2.48 19.19
C LEU A 30 9.96 -2.97 19.35
N THR A 31 10.33 -4.09 18.73
CA THR A 31 11.74 -4.54 18.73
C THR A 31 12.66 -3.67 17.89
N ARG A 32 12.12 -2.84 16.99
CA ARG A 32 12.89 -1.96 16.08
C ARG A 32 12.96 -0.51 16.52
N VAL A 33 12.08 -0.11 17.44
CA VAL A 33 12.02 1.26 17.95
C VAL A 33 12.72 1.31 19.31
N PRO A 34 13.79 2.10 19.48
CA PRO A 34 14.39 2.29 20.79
C PRO A 34 13.36 2.81 21.81
N SER A 35 13.31 2.18 22.99
CA SER A 35 12.29 2.48 24.02
C SER A 35 12.27 3.95 24.45
N GLU A 36 13.43 4.60 24.44
CA GLU A 36 13.57 6.04 24.77
C GLU A 36 12.90 6.97 23.74
N LYS A 37 12.55 6.47 22.57
CA LYS A 37 11.80 7.22 21.53
C LYS A 37 10.29 7.03 21.62
N ILE A 38 9.82 6.22 22.56
CA ILE A 38 8.40 5.90 22.73
C ILE A 38 7.89 6.54 24.01
N ASN A 39 7.09 7.59 23.86
CA ASN A 39 6.40 8.22 25.01
C ASN A 39 5.01 7.63 25.22
N CYS A 40 4.29 7.33 24.13
CA CYS A 40 2.98 6.69 24.18
C CYS A 40 2.75 5.81 22.97
N ILE A 41 1.95 4.77 23.16
CA ILE A 41 1.44 3.90 22.11
C ILE A 41 -0.07 3.83 22.26
N CYS A 42 -0.81 4.02 21.18
CA CYS A 42 -2.22 3.69 21.15
C CYS A 42 -2.55 2.87 19.90
N THR A 43 -3.58 2.05 20.03
CA THR A 43 -4.11 1.23 18.93
C THR A 43 -5.61 1.46 18.83
N GLU A 44 -6.10 1.51 17.61
CA GLU A 44 -7.52 1.61 17.29
C GLU A 44 -7.89 0.57 16.24
N ARG A 45 -9.13 0.09 16.26
CA ARG A 45 -9.68 -0.76 15.20
C ARG A 45 -10.58 0.08 14.32
N ILE A 46 -10.39 -0.04 13.03
CA ILE A 46 -11.16 0.71 12.03
C ILE A 46 -11.56 -0.23 10.88
N SER A 47 -12.63 0.11 10.20
CA SER A 47 -13.07 -0.54 8.95
C SER A 47 -12.17 -0.18 7.78
N THR A 48 -12.34 -0.85 6.66
CA THR A 48 -11.62 -0.54 5.41
C THR A 48 -11.96 0.86 4.91
N ASP A 49 -13.22 1.28 4.98
CA ASP A 49 -13.64 2.62 4.55
C ASP A 49 -13.04 3.72 5.42
N GLU A 50 -12.99 3.52 6.73
CA GLU A 50 -12.32 4.44 7.66
C GLU A 50 -10.81 4.50 7.39
N LEU A 51 -10.17 3.38 7.05
CA LEU A 51 -8.75 3.35 6.70
C LEU A 51 -8.46 4.13 5.42
N PHE A 52 -9.30 4.01 4.40
CA PHE A 52 -9.16 4.81 3.19
C PHE A 52 -9.40 6.30 3.47
N SER A 53 -10.40 6.63 4.28
CA SER A 53 -10.66 8.03 4.70
C SER A 53 -9.48 8.61 5.49
N LEU A 54 -8.87 7.79 6.37
CA LEU A 54 -7.64 8.15 7.07
C LEU A 54 -6.48 8.34 6.09
N SER A 55 -6.34 7.45 5.09
CA SER A 55 -5.32 7.56 4.05
C SER A 55 -5.43 8.88 3.28
N ASP A 56 -6.63 9.29 2.89
CA ASP A 56 -6.86 10.52 2.14
C ASP A 56 -6.49 11.79 2.95
N ALA A 57 -6.57 11.73 4.28
CA ALA A 57 -6.33 12.86 5.17
C ALA A 57 -4.89 12.96 5.68
N VAL A 58 -4.12 11.85 5.64
CA VAL A 58 -2.80 11.78 6.27
C VAL A 58 -1.72 12.41 5.40
N ARG A 59 -0.78 13.10 6.03
CA ARG A 59 0.44 13.62 5.40
C ARG A 59 1.63 12.74 5.77
N TRP A 60 2.70 12.82 5.01
CA TRP A 60 3.92 12.05 5.30
C TRP A 60 4.49 12.32 6.69
N GLU A 61 4.38 13.56 7.16
CA GLU A 61 4.84 14.01 8.48
C GLU A 61 4.04 13.39 9.65
N ASP A 62 2.85 12.88 9.37
CA ASP A 62 1.98 12.23 10.34
C ASP A 62 2.34 10.74 10.51
N LEU A 63 3.33 10.25 9.76
CA LEU A 63 3.84 8.88 9.85
C LEU A 63 5.09 8.81 10.74
N PHE A 64 5.19 7.72 11.52
CA PHE A 64 6.37 7.34 12.29
C PHE A 64 6.93 6.04 11.72
N LEU A 65 7.80 6.15 10.73
CA LEU A 65 8.32 5.01 9.99
C LEU A 65 9.75 4.67 10.44
N VAL A 66 10.00 3.38 10.69
CA VAL A 66 11.32 2.84 11.02
C VAL A 66 11.79 1.93 9.90
N GLY A 67 12.88 2.33 9.25
CA GLY A 67 13.45 1.60 8.13
C GLY A 67 14.81 2.17 7.71
N SER A 68 15.50 1.47 6.82
CA SER A 68 16.71 1.99 6.19
C SER A 68 16.40 3.22 5.33
N LYS A 69 17.43 4.02 5.02
CA LYS A 69 17.28 5.16 4.09
C LYS A 69 16.67 4.73 2.75
N PHE A 70 17.04 3.56 2.25
CA PHE A 70 16.50 3.00 1.01
C PHE A 70 15.03 2.65 1.16
N GLN A 71 14.62 1.98 2.24
CA GLN A 71 13.21 1.67 2.50
C GLN A 71 12.36 2.94 2.59
N LEU A 72 12.81 3.95 3.32
CA LEU A 72 12.12 5.23 3.45
C LEU A 72 11.98 5.94 2.09
N GLN A 73 12.99 5.88 1.21
CA GLN A 73 12.89 6.40 -0.15
C GLN A 73 11.83 5.67 -0.98
N VAL A 74 11.82 4.33 -0.93
CA VAL A 74 10.81 3.51 -1.64
C VAL A 74 9.41 3.79 -1.11
N TRP A 75 9.23 3.83 0.21
CA TRP A 75 7.93 4.09 0.84
C TRP A 75 7.43 5.51 0.57
N ARG A 76 8.32 6.51 0.54
CA ARG A 76 7.96 7.87 0.17
C ARG A 76 7.46 7.94 -1.28
N ALA A 77 8.15 7.31 -2.20
CA ALA A 77 7.73 7.28 -3.60
C ALA A 77 6.41 6.53 -3.80
N LEU A 78 6.15 5.46 -3.03
CA LEU A 78 4.84 4.80 -3.03
C LEU A 78 3.73 5.72 -2.49
N PHE A 79 4.00 6.42 -1.40
CA PHE A 79 3.06 7.38 -0.82
C PHE A 79 2.68 8.46 -1.84
N ASP A 80 3.65 8.97 -2.58
CA ASP A 80 3.45 10.03 -3.56
C ASP A 80 2.57 9.59 -4.76
N ILE A 81 2.38 8.28 -5.02
CA ILE A 81 1.45 7.78 -6.05
C ILE A 81 0.00 8.27 -5.80
N THR A 82 -0.40 8.35 -4.55
CA THR A 82 -1.78 8.71 -4.16
C THR A 82 -1.88 10.06 -3.45
N HIS A 83 -0.74 10.63 -3.00
CA HIS A 83 -0.72 11.87 -2.21
C HIS A 83 0.11 12.98 -2.85
N GLY A 84 0.74 12.74 -4.00
CA GLY A 84 1.51 13.76 -4.73
C GLY A 84 0.62 14.81 -5.39
N SER A 85 1.21 15.94 -5.80
CA SER A 85 0.52 17.01 -6.52
C SER A 85 -0.15 16.57 -7.83
N ASP A 86 0.42 15.53 -8.45
CA ASP A 86 -0.06 14.93 -9.70
C ASP A 86 -0.56 13.50 -9.45
N ALA A 87 -1.11 13.26 -8.27
CA ALA A 87 -1.59 11.94 -7.87
C ALA A 87 -2.71 11.46 -8.78
N HIS A 88 -2.41 10.43 -9.53
CA HIS A 88 -3.38 9.65 -10.29
C HIS A 88 -3.21 8.18 -9.89
N PRO A 89 -4.10 7.65 -9.04
CA PRO A 89 -4.04 6.25 -8.63
C PRO A 89 -4.06 5.34 -9.85
N ARG A 90 -2.98 4.61 -10.06
CA ARG A 90 -2.84 3.61 -11.13
C ARG A 90 -1.91 2.50 -10.66
N VAL A 91 -2.03 1.36 -11.31
CA VAL A 91 -1.12 0.25 -11.06
C VAL A 91 0.21 0.43 -11.79
N TYR A 92 1.26 -0.09 -11.19
CA TYR A 92 2.60 -0.15 -11.78
C TYR A 92 3.11 -1.59 -11.70
N SER A 93 3.89 -2.00 -12.69
CA SER A 93 4.73 -3.17 -12.47
C SER A 93 5.91 -2.83 -11.56
N TYR A 94 6.49 -3.86 -10.90
CA TYR A 94 7.69 -3.67 -10.08
C TYR A 94 8.83 -3.00 -10.84
N SER A 95 9.01 -3.33 -12.14
CA SER A 95 10.04 -2.71 -12.98
C SER A 95 9.73 -1.25 -13.30
N GLN A 96 8.49 -0.94 -13.72
CA GLN A 96 8.08 0.43 -13.99
C GLN A 96 8.24 1.33 -12.76
N PHE A 97 7.82 0.84 -11.58
CA PHE A 97 7.98 1.58 -10.35
C PHE A 97 9.47 1.76 -9.98
N ALA A 98 10.29 0.71 -10.08
CA ALA A 98 11.72 0.82 -9.81
C ALA A 98 12.43 1.80 -10.76
N GLU A 99 12.05 1.81 -12.04
CA GLU A 99 12.56 2.76 -13.04
C GLU A 99 12.15 4.21 -12.70
N SER A 100 10.89 4.43 -12.33
CA SER A 100 10.37 5.77 -12.01
C SER A 100 11.10 6.43 -10.83
N ILE A 101 11.63 5.63 -9.91
CA ILE A 101 12.42 6.12 -8.75
C ILE A 101 13.94 6.04 -8.97
N GLY A 102 14.39 5.84 -10.22
CA GLY A 102 15.81 5.75 -10.57
C GLY A 102 16.53 4.50 -10.03
N LYS A 103 15.81 3.39 -9.82
CA LYS A 103 16.30 2.13 -9.25
C LYS A 103 16.07 0.92 -10.16
N GLY A 104 15.98 1.13 -11.47
CA GLY A 104 15.68 0.08 -12.45
C GLY A 104 16.61 -1.14 -12.40
N SER A 105 17.89 -0.97 -12.08
CA SER A 105 18.83 -2.09 -11.90
C SER A 105 18.61 -2.87 -10.58
N GLY A 106 17.82 -2.33 -9.64
CA GLY A 106 17.60 -2.89 -8.31
C GLY A 106 16.18 -3.36 -8.04
N VAL A 107 15.44 -3.82 -9.05
CA VAL A 107 14.01 -4.21 -8.93
C VAL A 107 13.73 -5.15 -7.76
N ARG A 108 14.60 -6.16 -7.52
CA ARG A 108 14.43 -7.10 -6.38
C ARG A 108 14.53 -6.41 -5.02
N ALA A 109 15.48 -5.47 -4.88
CA ALA A 109 15.64 -4.71 -3.63
C ALA A 109 14.45 -3.77 -3.41
N VAL A 110 13.94 -3.17 -4.48
CA VAL A 110 12.71 -2.34 -4.44
C VAL A 110 11.51 -3.20 -4.04
N ALA A 111 11.31 -4.37 -4.65
CA ALA A 111 10.22 -5.29 -4.31
C ALA A 111 10.30 -5.74 -2.84
N HIS A 112 11.51 -6.04 -2.34
CA HIS A 112 11.70 -6.38 -0.92
C HIS A 112 11.33 -5.21 0.00
N ALA A 113 11.73 -3.98 -0.34
CA ALA A 113 11.37 -2.80 0.44
C ALA A 113 9.85 -2.54 0.43
N ILE A 114 9.18 -2.77 -0.71
CA ILE A 114 7.72 -2.70 -0.85
C ILE A 114 7.04 -3.70 0.10
N GLY A 115 7.51 -4.95 0.13
CA GLY A 115 6.96 -6.00 1.00
C GLY A 115 7.15 -5.75 2.50
N LEU A 116 8.06 -4.86 2.88
CA LEU A 116 8.30 -4.45 4.27
C LEU A 116 7.53 -3.19 4.69
N ASN A 117 6.62 -2.70 3.85
CA ASN A 117 5.78 -1.55 4.16
C ASN A 117 4.98 -1.76 5.45
N PRO A 118 5.13 -0.88 6.46
CA PRO A 118 4.44 -1.04 7.74
C PRO A 118 3.01 -0.49 7.76
N VAL A 119 2.62 0.33 6.78
CA VAL A 119 1.34 1.04 6.76
C VAL A 119 0.61 0.84 5.43
N PRO A 120 0.20 -0.41 5.12
CA PRO A 120 -0.54 -0.71 3.89
C PRO A 120 -1.79 0.16 3.77
N VAL A 121 -2.26 0.39 2.57
CA VAL A 121 -3.30 1.34 2.14
C VAL A 121 -2.79 2.78 2.15
N ILE A 122 -2.32 3.30 3.28
CA ILE A 122 -1.73 4.64 3.39
C ILE A 122 -0.49 4.76 2.49
N ILE A 123 0.39 3.76 2.51
CA ILE A 123 1.45 3.58 1.51
C ILE A 123 0.97 2.46 0.57
N PRO A 124 0.53 2.78 -0.65
CA PRO A 124 -0.28 1.90 -1.47
C PRO A 124 0.54 0.82 -2.19
N CYS A 125 1.25 -0.02 -1.44
CA CYS A 125 2.07 -1.11 -1.98
C CYS A 125 1.27 -2.15 -2.77
N HIS A 126 -0.05 -2.25 -2.56
CA HIS A 126 -0.95 -3.09 -3.33
C HIS A 126 -1.08 -2.66 -4.79
N LEU A 127 -0.81 -1.39 -5.14
CA LEU A 127 -0.81 -0.89 -6.51
C LEU A 127 0.42 -1.34 -7.33
N ILE A 128 1.39 -2.00 -6.69
CA ILE A 128 2.55 -2.58 -7.38
C ILE A 128 2.31 -4.06 -7.62
N ILE A 129 2.28 -4.47 -8.90
CA ILE A 129 1.82 -5.79 -9.34
C ILE A 129 2.82 -6.41 -10.34
N PRO A 130 2.70 -7.71 -10.67
CA PRO A 130 3.50 -8.34 -11.72
C PRO A 130 3.32 -7.65 -13.08
N LYS A 131 4.37 -7.73 -13.92
CA LYS A 131 4.38 -7.08 -15.25
C LYS A 131 3.23 -7.54 -16.14
N GLU A 132 2.95 -8.82 -16.12
CA GLU A 132 1.89 -9.45 -16.90
C GLU A 132 0.50 -8.94 -16.49
N ALA A 133 0.28 -8.79 -15.19
CA ALA A 133 -0.97 -8.22 -14.65
C ALA A 133 -1.10 -6.73 -15.01
N ALA A 134 -0.01 -5.96 -14.88
CA ALA A 134 -0.02 -4.55 -15.25
C ALA A 134 -0.31 -4.35 -16.75
N ALA A 135 0.28 -5.17 -17.62
CA ALA A 135 0.04 -5.11 -19.06
C ALA A 135 -1.44 -5.37 -19.40
N LYS A 136 -2.03 -6.42 -18.83
CA LYS A 136 -3.46 -6.73 -19.03
C LYS A 136 -4.37 -5.58 -18.57
N LEU A 137 -4.08 -4.97 -17.43
CA LEU A 137 -4.88 -3.85 -16.95
C LEU A 137 -4.75 -2.62 -17.85
N HIS A 138 -3.55 -2.31 -18.36
CA HIS A 138 -3.34 -1.21 -19.30
C HIS A 138 -4.02 -1.46 -20.67
N GLU A 139 -4.06 -2.71 -21.15
CA GLU A 139 -4.82 -3.07 -22.37
C GLU A 139 -6.32 -2.80 -22.16
N ILE A 140 -6.89 -3.24 -21.04
CA ILE A 140 -8.30 -3.01 -20.67
C ILE A 140 -8.60 -1.50 -20.59
N GLU A 141 -7.69 -0.72 -20.01
CA GLU A 141 -7.81 0.74 -19.89
C GLU A 141 -7.86 1.40 -21.27
N ASN A 142 -6.95 1.04 -22.16
CA ASN A 142 -6.84 1.61 -23.51
C ASN A 142 -8.04 1.26 -24.41
N GLU A 143 -8.60 0.04 -24.29
CA GLU A 143 -9.72 -0.41 -25.11
C GLU A 143 -11.06 0.22 -24.70
N ASN A 144 -11.23 0.57 -23.44
CA ASN A 144 -12.55 0.83 -22.87
C ASN A 144 -12.72 2.23 -22.25
N GLY A 145 -11.65 3.01 -22.13
CA GLY A 145 -11.64 4.31 -21.45
C GLY A 145 -11.86 4.23 -19.93
N LEU A 146 -11.50 5.30 -19.22
CA LEU A 146 -11.49 5.38 -17.76
C LEU A 146 -12.82 4.99 -17.06
N PHE A 147 -13.95 5.19 -17.73
CA PHE A 147 -15.29 4.95 -17.17
C PHE A 147 -15.67 3.47 -17.07
N ARG A 148 -14.96 2.57 -17.73
CA ARG A 148 -15.29 1.13 -17.74
C ARG A 148 -14.52 0.31 -16.70
N TRP A 149 -13.56 0.89 -16.02
CA TRP A 149 -12.87 0.23 -14.91
C TRP A 149 -13.85 -0.36 -13.89
N LYS A 150 -14.89 0.39 -13.51
CA LYS A 150 -15.91 -0.08 -12.55
C LYS A 150 -16.69 -1.32 -13.01
N ALA A 151 -16.85 -1.51 -14.31
CA ALA A 151 -17.63 -2.62 -14.86
C ALA A 151 -16.79 -3.86 -15.21
N LEU A 152 -15.54 -3.68 -15.63
CA LEU A 152 -14.66 -4.77 -16.08
C LEU A 152 -13.88 -5.39 -14.94
N TYR A 153 -13.57 -4.61 -13.91
CA TYR A 153 -12.82 -5.07 -12.76
C TYR A 153 -13.55 -6.13 -11.93
N ILE A 154 -14.89 -6.10 -11.96
CA ILE A 154 -15.74 -7.13 -11.32
C ILE A 154 -15.70 -8.45 -12.11
N VAL A 155 -15.26 -8.46 -13.36
CA VAL A 155 -15.45 -9.59 -14.28
C VAL A 155 -14.20 -10.46 -14.47
N ASP A 156 -12.97 -9.92 -14.40
CA ASP A 156 -11.75 -10.71 -14.61
C ASP A 156 -11.02 -11.06 -13.31
N ARG A 157 -11.61 -12.00 -12.55
CA ARG A 157 -10.97 -12.61 -11.35
C ARG A 157 -9.74 -13.47 -11.67
N ASN A 158 -9.34 -13.56 -12.94
CA ASN A 158 -8.24 -14.40 -13.41
C ASN A 158 -6.90 -13.63 -13.52
N ILE A 159 -6.85 -12.35 -13.11
CA ILE A 159 -5.58 -11.62 -13.08
C ILE A 159 -4.83 -11.98 -11.79
N ASP A 160 -3.66 -12.57 -11.94
CA ASP A 160 -2.75 -12.82 -10.82
C ASP A 160 -1.98 -11.55 -10.46
N TYR A 161 -2.42 -10.86 -9.42
CA TYR A 161 -1.74 -9.65 -8.90
C TYR A 161 -0.47 -9.96 -8.09
N GLY A 162 -0.07 -11.23 -8.01
CA GLY A 162 1.09 -11.67 -7.27
C GLY A 162 0.89 -11.75 -5.76
N GLU A 163 1.95 -12.14 -5.07
CA GLU A 163 1.92 -12.28 -3.61
C GLU A 163 1.73 -10.91 -2.92
N TYR A 164 1.10 -10.96 -1.76
CA TYR A 164 0.89 -9.83 -0.88
C TYR A 164 1.07 -10.27 0.57
N SER A 165 1.72 -9.45 1.39
CA SER A 165 1.99 -9.78 2.79
C SER A 165 0.73 -10.05 3.64
N LEU A 166 -0.41 -9.52 3.20
CA LEU A 166 -1.72 -9.71 3.82
C LEU A 166 -2.63 -10.69 3.04
N GLY A 167 -2.08 -11.39 2.05
CA GLY A 167 -2.78 -12.37 1.22
C GLY A 167 -3.37 -11.81 -0.07
N ALA A 168 -3.39 -12.66 -1.12
CA ALA A 168 -3.84 -12.28 -2.45
C ALA A 168 -5.30 -11.77 -2.52
N PRO A 169 -6.28 -12.38 -1.81
CA PRO A 169 -7.66 -11.88 -1.84
C PRO A 169 -7.80 -10.45 -1.35
N LEU A 170 -7.01 -10.08 -0.32
CA LEU A 170 -7.03 -8.72 0.19
C LEU A 170 -6.35 -7.74 -0.77
N LYS A 171 -5.31 -8.17 -1.47
CA LYS A 171 -4.68 -7.34 -2.52
C LYS A 171 -5.68 -6.99 -3.62
N HIS A 172 -6.47 -7.96 -4.08
CA HIS A 172 -7.52 -7.75 -5.08
C HIS A 172 -8.52 -6.70 -4.59
N LEU A 173 -9.07 -6.88 -3.39
CA LEU A 173 -10.02 -5.95 -2.80
C LEU A 173 -9.45 -4.52 -2.71
N LEU A 174 -8.22 -4.36 -2.23
CA LEU A 174 -7.60 -3.05 -2.06
C LEU A 174 -7.30 -2.34 -3.39
N ILE A 175 -6.91 -3.10 -4.43
CA ILE A 175 -6.75 -2.55 -5.78
C ILE A 175 -8.11 -2.06 -6.29
N ASP A 176 -9.17 -2.89 -6.18
CA ASP A 176 -10.52 -2.54 -6.58
C ASP A 176 -10.98 -1.24 -5.94
N LEU A 177 -10.90 -1.17 -4.62
CA LEU A 177 -11.31 -0.01 -3.86
C LEU A 177 -10.50 1.24 -4.25
N HIS A 178 -9.21 1.11 -4.49
CA HIS A 178 -8.35 2.25 -4.80
C HIS A 178 -8.59 2.82 -6.21
N LEU A 179 -8.87 1.96 -7.19
CA LEU A 179 -9.09 2.37 -8.58
C LEU A 179 -10.55 2.80 -8.86
N THR A 180 -11.48 2.52 -7.96
CA THR A 180 -12.90 2.84 -8.14
C THR A 180 -13.40 4.04 -7.32
N ARG A 181 -12.55 4.62 -6.49
CA ARG A 181 -12.80 5.86 -5.70
C ARG A 181 -12.47 7.15 -6.48
#